data_f7224e6a50a0a2dce614c1b365d07843
#
_entry.id   f7224e6a50a0a2dce614c1b365d07843
#
_cell.length_a   1.000
_cell.length_b   1.000
_cell.length_c   1.000
_cell.angle_alpha   90.00
_cell.angle_beta   90.00
_cell.angle_gamma   90.00
#
_symmetry.space_group_name_H-M   'P 1'
#
loop_
_entity.id
_entity.type
_entity.pdbx_description
1 polymer ?
#
loop_
_entity_poly.entity_id
_entity_poly.type
_entity_poly.pdbx_seq_one_letter_code
_entity_poly.pdbx_strand_id
1 'polypeptide(L)'
;VSVLSNIGLDVLFVAVFRWGVAGSAWATALAQALSAVVAAVLLFRKYPMMRMRRQDLRLHGKLLRQITVLAIPIAVQSAFNNLGNLVAQSAVNLFGEATMAAYTAASRIGTLALMPVETIGSSLSVYASQNHGAGKPQRIRQGVRASLQLSLVVSTVLGVFLLLCGRQMAGLFL
;
A
#
# COMPACT_ATOMS: atom_id res chain seq x y z
N VAL A 1 -12.74 -3.28 7.74
CA VAL A 1 -13.81 -2.29 7.90
C VAL A 1 -13.89 -1.41 6.66
N SER A 2 -12.81 -0.73 6.25
CA SER A 2 -12.83 0.20 5.11
C SER A 2 -13.41 -0.41 3.82
N VAL A 3 -12.92 -1.59 3.40
CA VAL A 3 -13.37 -2.25 2.15
C VAL A 3 -14.84 -2.61 2.19
N LEU A 4 -15.31 -3.24 3.27
CA LEU A 4 -16.72 -3.62 3.39
C LEU A 4 -17.65 -2.40 3.44
N SER A 5 -17.24 -1.35 4.17
CA SER A 5 -18.01 -0.10 4.21
C SER A 5 -18.00 0.60 2.85
N ASN A 6 -16.89 0.58 2.12
CA ASN A 6 -16.81 1.17 0.79
C ASN A 6 -17.75 0.46 -0.20
N ILE A 7 -17.71 -0.88 -0.25
CA ILE A 7 -18.63 -1.66 -1.10
C ILE A 7 -20.10 -1.32 -0.78
N GLY A 8 -20.47 -1.30 0.50
CA GLY A 8 -21.85 -0.97 0.89
C GLY A 8 -22.26 0.45 0.51
N LEU A 9 -21.37 1.42 0.71
CA LEU A 9 -21.62 2.83 0.35
C LEU A 9 -21.60 3.05 -1.17
N ASP A 10 -20.75 2.33 -1.92
CA ASP A 10 -20.76 2.38 -3.38
C ASP A 10 -22.09 1.88 -3.95
N VAL A 11 -22.60 0.75 -3.47
CA VAL A 11 -23.91 0.26 -3.87
C VAL A 11 -24.99 1.29 -3.54
N LEU A 12 -24.95 1.88 -2.36
CA LEU A 12 -25.95 2.88 -1.94
C LEU A 12 -25.87 4.15 -2.80
N PHE A 13 -24.71 4.74 -2.98
CA PHE A 13 -24.59 6.04 -3.64
C PHE A 13 -24.60 5.94 -5.17
N VAL A 14 -24.03 4.87 -5.73
CA VAL A 14 -23.97 4.70 -7.19
C VAL A 14 -25.21 3.99 -7.72
N ALA A 15 -25.65 2.87 -7.10
CA ALA A 15 -26.77 2.10 -7.60
C ALA A 15 -28.12 2.66 -7.15
N VAL A 16 -28.27 3.06 -5.88
CA VAL A 16 -29.56 3.54 -5.34
C VAL A 16 -29.75 5.03 -5.62
N PHE A 17 -28.80 5.87 -5.19
CA PHE A 17 -28.92 7.34 -5.36
C PHE A 17 -28.50 7.82 -6.75
N ARG A 18 -27.87 6.97 -7.56
CA ARG A 18 -27.44 7.27 -8.93
C ARG A 18 -26.53 8.50 -9.06
N TRP A 19 -25.69 8.74 -8.06
CA TRP A 19 -24.75 9.88 -8.06
C TRP A 19 -23.54 9.67 -9.00
N GLY A 20 -23.44 8.52 -9.67
CA GLY A 20 -22.37 8.22 -10.60
C GLY A 20 -20.97 8.31 -9.95
N VAL A 21 -20.04 8.95 -10.63
CA VAL A 21 -18.63 9.08 -10.17
C VAL A 21 -18.53 9.84 -8.85
N ALA A 22 -19.36 10.88 -8.65
CA ALA A 22 -19.38 11.62 -7.38
C ALA A 22 -19.82 10.73 -6.21
N GLY A 23 -20.76 9.81 -6.45
CA GLY A 23 -21.18 8.82 -5.45
C GLY A 23 -20.04 7.92 -4.99
N SER A 24 -19.26 7.39 -5.92
CA SER A 24 -18.09 6.54 -5.58
C SER A 24 -17.02 7.32 -4.84
N ALA A 25 -16.77 8.58 -5.18
CA ALA A 25 -15.83 9.45 -4.46
C ALA A 25 -16.28 9.66 -3.01
N TRP A 26 -17.55 9.97 -2.77
CA TRP A 26 -18.11 10.12 -1.43
C TRP A 26 -18.12 8.81 -0.65
N ALA A 27 -18.45 7.68 -1.29
CA ALA A 27 -18.40 6.36 -0.67
C ALA A 27 -17.00 6.05 -0.15
N THR A 28 -15.97 6.32 -0.96
CA THR A 28 -14.58 6.12 -0.58
C THR A 28 -14.17 7.01 0.59
N ALA A 29 -14.49 8.31 0.53
CA ALA A 29 -14.14 9.26 1.59
C ALA A 29 -14.80 8.89 2.93
N LEU A 30 -16.09 8.55 2.91
CA LEU A 30 -16.84 8.16 4.11
C LEU A 30 -16.39 6.81 4.66
N ALA A 31 -16.09 5.83 3.81
CA ALA A 31 -15.54 4.54 4.24
C ALA A 31 -14.18 4.70 4.93
N GLN A 32 -13.32 5.56 4.41
CA GLN A 32 -12.03 5.90 5.02
C GLN A 32 -12.21 6.60 6.37
N ALA A 33 -13.10 7.61 6.44
CA ALA A 33 -13.39 8.32 7.68
C ALA A 33 -13.95 7.36 8.75
N LEU A 34 -14.91 6.51 8.39
CA LEU A 34 -15.49 5.51 9.30
C LEU A 34 -14.41 4.53 9.79
N SER A 35 -13.56 4.04 8.87
CA SER A 35 -12.45 3.15 9.23
C SER A 35 -11.47 3.81 10.19
N ALA A 36 -11.14 5.08 9.98
CA ALA A 36 -10.26 5.86 10.86
C ALA A 36 -10.86 6.01 12.26
N VAL A 37 -12.15 6.33 12.35
CA VAL A 37 -12.86 6.45 13.64
C VAL A 37 -12.88 5.12 14.37
N VAL A 38 -13.25 4.03 13.69
CA VAL A 38 -13.27 2.68 14.28
C VAL A 38 -11.87 2.28 14.75
N ALA A 39 -10.84 2.51 13.94
CA ALA A 39 -9.46 2.23 14.30
C ALA A 39 -9.01 3.03 15.53
N ALA A 40 -9.33 4.33 15.60
CA ALA A 40 -9.01 5.19 16.74
C ALA A 40 -9.73 4.72 18.02
N VAL A 41 -11.02 4.40 17.93
CA VAL A 41 -11.80 3.90 19.08
C VAL A 41 -11.23 2.57 19.60
N LEU A 42 -10.92 1.63 18.70
CA LEU A 42 -10.33 0.35 19.08
C LEU A 42 -8.95 0.53 19.70
N LEU A 43 -8.12 1.41 19.12
CA LEU A 43 -6.79 1.71 19.62
C LEU A 43 -6.85 2.26 21.05
N PHE A 44 -7.67 3.28 21.28
CA PHE A 44 -7.79 3.93 22.59
C PHE A 44 -8.48 3.05 23.64
N ARG A 45 -9.34 2.11 23.22
CA ARG A 45 -9.95 1.13 24.12
C ARG A 45 -8.99 0.00 24.48
N LYS A 46 -8.28 -0.55 23.48
CA LYS A 46 -7.43 -1.73 23.68
C LYS A 46 -6.05 -1.36 24.25
N TYR A 47 -5.56 -0.15 23.98
CA TYR A 47 -4.23 0.31 24.39
C TYR A 47 -4.32 1.65 25.15
N PRO A 48 -4.60 1.64 26.46
CA PRO A 48 -4.70 2.86 27.28
C PRO A 48 -3.43 3.74 27.23
N MET A 49 -2.26 3.11 27.02
CA MET A 49 -0.98 3.84 26.84
C MET A 49 -0.96 4.78 25.63
N MET A 50 -1.80 4.52 24.61
CA MET A 50 -1.87 5.34 23.39
C MET A 50 -2.90 6.46 23.47
N ARG A 51 -3.53 6.67 24.64
CA ARG A 51 -4.42 7.80 24.85
C ARG A 51 -3.60 9.08 24.83
N MET A 52 -3.77 9.86 23.79
CA MET A 52 -3.12 11.17 23.64
C MET A 52 -3.62 12.13 24.71
N ARG A 53 -2.70 12.68 25.48
CA ARG A 53 -2.97 13.81 26.40
C ARG A 53 -2.71 15.13 25.62
N ARG A 54 -3.33 16.21 26.02
CA ARG A 54 -3.08 17.54 25.41
C ARG A 54 -1.60 17.93 25.40
N GLN A 55 -0.83 17.42 26.34
CA GLN A 55 0.62 17.63 26.43
C GLN A 55 1.39 16.92 25.31
N ASP A 56 0.87 15.79 24.81
CA ASP A 56 1.51 14.99 23.75
C ASP A 56 1.33 15.60 22.36
N LEU A 57 0.42 16.58 22.22
CA LEU A 57 0.22 17.35 20.99
C LEU A 57 1.28 18.43 20.75
N ARG A 58 2.24 18.61 21.67
CA ARG A 58 3.35 19.54 21.47
C ARG A 58 4.34 19.00 20.45
N LEU A 59 4.65 19.81 19.46
CA LEU A 59 5.66 19.49 18.46
C LEU A 59 7.06 19.49 19.10
N HIS A 60 7.70 18.32 19.10
CA HIS A 60 9.07 18.18 19.60
C HIS A 60 10.03 18.30 18.41
N GLY A 61 10.76 19.42 18.31
CA GLY A 61 11.63 19.73 17.18
C GLY A 61 12.67 18.64 16.89
N LYS A 62 13.21 17.96 17.92
CA LYS A 62 14.15 16.83 17.74
C LYS A 62 13.50 15.64 17.04
N LEU A 63 12.29 15.25 17.46
CA LEU A 63 11.54 14.14 16.85
C LEU A 63 11.12 14.51 15.42
N LEU A 64 10.64 15.74 15.22
CA LEU A 64 10.27 16.22 13.90
C LEU A 64 11.46 16.16 12.94
N ARG A 65 12.64 16.64 13.34
CA ARG A 65 13.85 16.54 12.53
C ARG A 65 14.23 15.11 12.18
N GLN A 66 14.17 14.19 13.16
CA GLN A 66 14.47 12.77 12.90
C GLN A 66 13.51 12.16 11.88
N ILE A 67 12.21 12.42 12.03
CA ILE A 67 11.18 11.95 11.09
C ILE A 67 11.44 12.54 9.69
N THR A 68 11.70 13.84 9.60
CA THR A 68 11.91 14.54 8.32
C THR A 68 13.16 13.99 7.59
N VAL A 69 14.26 13.78 8.30
CA VAL A 69 15.50 13.23 7.72
C VAL A 69 15.26 11.83 7.14
N LEU A 70 14.42 11.01 7.76
CA LEU A 70 14.07 9.69 7.25
C LEU A 70 13.00 9.76 6.14
N ALA A 71 12.07 10.72 6.22
CA ALA A 71 10.97 10.84 5.28
C ALA A 71 11.41 11.43 3.92
N ILE A 72 12.35 12.39 3.90
CA ILE A 72 12.79 13.06 2.67
C ILE A 72 13.34 12.06 1.63
N PRO A 73 14.29 11.16 1.96
CA PRO A 73 14.78 10.19 0.97
C PRO A 73 13.69 9.29 0.42
N ILE A 74 12.75 8.85 1.28
CA ILE A 74 11.62 8.01 0.86
C ILE A 74 10.67 8.78 -0.06
N ALA A 75 10.38 10.04 0.26
CA ALA A 75 9.55 10.91 -0.58
C ALA A 75 10.20 11.16 -1.95
N VAL A 76 11.50 11.44 -1.98
CA VAL A 76 12.28 11.63 -3.22
C VAL A 76 12.26 10.35 -4.05
N GLN A 77 12.52 9.19 -3.44
CA GLN A 77 12.45 7.89 -4.13
C GLN A 77 11.05 7.66 -4.74
N SER A 78 9.99 7.91 -3.97
CA SER A 78 8.62 7.76 -4.45
C SER A 78 8.31 8.73 -5.61
N ALA A 79 8.80 9.97 -5.54
CA ALA A 79 8.65 10.94 -6.61
C ALA A 79 9.35 10.47 -7.91
N PHE A 80 10.57 9.97 -7.82
CA PHE A 80 11.27 9.41 -8.98
C PHE A 80 10.57 8.19 -9.58
N ASN A 81 10.08 7.29 -8.75
CA ASN A 81 9.30 6.14 -9.24
C ASN A 81 8.02 6.60 -9.98
N ASN A 82 7.30 7.57 -9.44
CA ASN A 82 6.10 8.12 -10.07
C ASN A 82 6.42 8.85 -11.39
N LEU A 83 7.51 9.64 -11.42
CA LEU A 83 7.99 10.28 -12.64
C LEU A 83 8.37 9.24 -13.72
N GLY A 84 9.06 8.17 -13.32
CA GLY A 84 9.38 7.06 -14.21
C GLY A 84 8.13 6.42 -14.83
N ASN A 85 7.10 6.19 -14.01
CA ASN A 85 5.82 5.67 -14.48
C ASN A 85 5.12 6.64 -15.43
N LEU A 86 5.15 7.95 -15.17
CA LEU A 86 4.57 8.97 -16.06
C LEU A 86 5.29 9.03 -17.41
N VAL A 87 6.63 8.97 -17.40
CA VAL A 87 7.42 8.95 -18.64
C VAL A 87 7.12 7.68 -19.44
N ALA A 88 7.09 6.51 -18.78
CA ALA A 88 6.73 5.26 -19.42
C ALA A 88 5.32 5.30 -20.02
N GLN A 89 4.34 5.81 -19.26
CA GLN A 89 2.97 5.97 -19.74
C GLN A 89 2.89 6.93 -20.94
N SER A 90 3.63 8.05 -20.89
CA SER A 90 3.68 9.01 -21.99
C SER A 90 4.28 8.39 -23.26
N ALA A 91 5.33 7.58 -23.14
CA ALA A 91 5.93 6.86 -24.25
C ALA A 91 4.95 5.84 -24.86
N VAL A 92 4.25 5.09 -23.99
CA VAL A 92 3.26 4.09 -24.44
C VAL A 92 2.10 4.73 -25.19
N ASN A 93 1.68 5.93 -24.79
CA ASN A 93 0.59 6.67 -25.45
C ASN A 93 0.88 7.01 -26.92
N LEU A 94 2.16 7.05 -27.32
CA LEU A 94 2.56 7.30 -28.73
C LEU A 94 2.30 6.09 -29.64
N PHE A 95 2.11 4.89 -29.08
CA PHE A 95 1.96 3.65 -29.83
C PHE A 95 0.51 3.24 -30.12
N GLY A 96 -0.46 4.08 -29.75
CA GLY A 96 -1.88 3.86 -29.99
C GLY A 96 -2.63 3.05 -28.94
N GLU A 97 -3.95 2.97 -29.11
CA GLU A 97 -4.88 2.44 -28.09
C GLU A 97 -4.63 0.98 -27.72
N ALA A 98 -4.34 0.12 -28.69
CA ALA A 98 -4.08 -1.30 -28.43
C ALA A 98 -2.85 -1.51 -27.55
N THR A 99 -1.78 -0.73 -27.77
CA THR A 99 -0.57 -0.79 -26.97
C THR A 99 -0.82 -0.24 -25.56
N MET A 100 -1.62 0.82 -25.44
CA MET A 100 -2.03 1.37 -24.14
C MET A 100 -2.83 0.37 -23.33
N ALA A 101 -3.79 -0.33 -23.96
CA ALA A 101 -4.58 -1.37 -23.29
C ALA A 101 -3.69 -2.51 -22.79
N ALA A 102 -2.81 -3.03 -23.66
CA ALA A 102 -1.88 -4.08 -23.32
C ALA A 102 -0.91 -3.68 -22.19
N TYR A 103 -0.36 -2.47 -22.23
CA TYR A 103 0.50 -1.94 -21.16
C TYR A 103 -0.24 -1.80 -19.85
N THR A 104 -1.48 -1.32 -19.86
CA THR A 104 -2.32 -1.17 -18.67
C THR A 104 -2.61 -2.53 -18.04
N ALA A 105 -2.98 -3.52 -18.86
CA ALA A 105 -3.20 -4.89 -18.40
C ALA A 105 -1.92 -5.48 -17.78
N ALA A 106 -0.79 -5.37 -18.45
CA ALA A 106 0.50 -5.84 -17.94
C ALA A 106 0.90 -5.14 -16.64
N SER A 107 0.71 -3.83 -16.54
CA SER A 107 0.99 -3.06 -15.32
C SER A 107 0.11 -3.48 -14.14
N ARG A 108 -1.17 -3.79 -14.38
CA ARG A 108 -2.08 -4.31 -13.34
C ARG A 108 -1.63 -5.65 -12.81
N ILE A 109 -1.27 -6.57 -13.72
CA ILE A 109 -0.75 -7.90 -13.35
C ILE A 109 0.57 -7.74 -12.58
N GLY A 110 1.49 -6.89 -13.06
CA GLY A 110 2.75 -6.61 -12.39
C GLY A 110 2.57 -6.06 -10.98
N THR A 111 1.66 -5.12 -10.78
CA THR A 111 1.33 -4.57 -9.46
C THR A 111 0.82 -5.66 -8.51
N LEU A 112 -0.11 -6.50 -8.98
CA LEU A 112 -0.63 -7.62 -8.16
C LEU A 112 0.48 -8.61 -7.77
N ALA A 113 1.41 -8.87 -8.67
CA ALA A 113 2.53 -9.76 -8.42
C ALA A 113 3.56 -9.19 -7.42
N LEU A 114 3.75 -7.88 -7.39
CA LEU A 114 4.69 -7.22 -6.48
C LEU A 114 4.13 -7.03 -5.06
N MET A 115 2.81 -6.93 -4.89
CA MET A 115 2.16 -6.68 -3.60
C MET A 115 2.62 -7.62 -2.47
N PRO A 116 2.74 -8.96 -2.66
CA PRO A 116 3.20 -9.85 -1.59
C PRO A 116 4.62 -9.54 -1.13
N VAL A 117 5.52 -9.19 -2.04
CA VAL A 117 6.91 -8.86 -1.74
C VAL A 117 7.01 -7.54 -0.96
N GLU A 118 6.26 -6.53 -1.37
CA GLU A 118 6.16 -5.25 -0.65
C GLU A 118 5.59 -5.45 0.77
N THR A 119 4.60 -6.34 0.90
CA THR A 119 4.00 -6.67 2.21
C THR A 119 5.02 -7.36 3.13
N ILE A 120 5.86 -8.25 2.61
CA ILE A 120 6.95 -8.85 3.38
C ILE A 120 7.93 -7.78 3.85
N GLY A 121 8.30 -6.83 2.97
CA GLY A 121 9.20 -5.71 3.32
C GLY A 121 8.64 -4.81 4.41
N SER A 122 7.38 -4.42 4.30
CA SER A 122 6.70 -3.61 5.32
C SER A 122 6.54 -4.35 6.65
N SER A 123 6.24 -5.65 6.62
CA SER A 123 6.16 -6.51 7.81
C SER A 123 7.51 -6.64 8.50
N LEU A 124 8.61 -6.78 7.73
CA LEU A 124 9.96 -6.78 8.26
C LEU A 124 10.31 -5.46 8.96
N SER A 125 9.90 -4.32 8.39
CA SER A 125 10.14 -3.00 8.99
C SER A 125 9.48 -2.89 10.36
N VAL A 126 8.21 -3.32 10.48
CA VAL A 126 7.49 -3.36 11.78
C VAL A 126 8.16 -4.32 12.76
N TYR A 127 8.50 -5.52 12.31
CA TYR A 127 9.19 -6.53 13.14
C TYR A 127 10.54 -6.02 13.65
N ALA A 128 11.33 -5.40 12.75
CA ALA A 128 12.63 -4.85 13.11
C ALA A 128 12.50 -3.71 14.13
N SER A 129 11.54 -2.80 13.94
CA SER A 129 11.28 -1.68 14.85
C SER A 129 10.90 -2.16 16.26
N GLN A 130 10.01 -3.16 16.35
CA GLN A 130 9.60 -3.74 17.64
C GLN A 130 10.77 -4.43 18.35
N ASN A 131 11.59 -5.20 17.62
CA ASN A 131 12.73 -5.88 18.22
C ASN A 131 13.90 -4.93 18.54
N HIS A 132 14.04 -3.82 17.81
CA HIS A 132 14.96 -2.75 18.13
C HIS A 132 14.58 -2.08 19.46
N GLY A 133 13.31 -1.71 19.61
CA GLY A 133 12.79 -1.15 20.85
C GLY A 133 12.87 -2.10 22.05
N ALA A 134 12.84 -3.41 21.80
CA ALA A 134 13.02 -4.45 22.83
C ALA A 134 14.49 -4.81 23.11
N GLY A 135 15.46 -4.16 22.45
CA GLY A 135 16.90 -4.43 22.63
C GLY A 135 17.34 -5.82 22.13
N LYS A 136 16.66 -6.40 21.11
CA LYS A 136 16.92 -7.77 20.63
C LYS A 136 17.48 -7.80 19.20
N PRO A 137 18.74 -7.37 18.97
CA PRO A 137 19.32 -7.25 17.62
C PRO A 137 19.47 -8.60 16.90
N GLN A 138 19.64 -9.69 17.65
CA GLN A 138 19.74 -11.03 17.05
C GLN A 138 18.43 -11.43 16.36
N ARG A 139 17.28 -11.07 16.92
CA ARG A 139 15.97 -11.32 16.28
C ARG A 139 15.81 -10.51 15.00
N ILE A 140 16.32 -9.30 14.95
CA ILE A 140 16.30 -8.48 13.72
C ILE A 140 17.05 -9.20 12.60
N ARG A 141 18.26 -9.71 12.88
CA ARG A 141 19.04 -10.48 11.88
C ARG A 141 18.31 -11.74 11.40
N GLN A 142 17.70 -12.47 12.33
CA GLN A 142 16.88 -13.64 11.99
C GLN A 142 15.68 -13.26 11.12
N GLY A 143 14.98 -12.18 11.47
CA GLY A 143 13.86 -11.64 10.69
C GLY A 143 14.26 -11.23 9.28
N VAL A 144 15.38 -10.53 9.12
CA VAL A 144 15.92 -10.16 7.81
C VAL A 144 16.19 -11.41 6.97
N ARG A 145 16.89 -12.41 7.53
CA ARG A 145 17.17 -13.66 6.81
C ARG A 145 15.90 -14.40 6.40
N ALA A 146 14.96 -14.54 7.32
CA ALA A 146 13.68 -15.19 7.04
C ALA A 146 12.87 -14.43 5.97
N SER A 147 12.82 -13.10 6.03
CA SER A 147 12.14 -12.27 5.03
C SER A 147 12.78 -12.37 3.66
N LEU A 148 14.12 -12.40 3.58
CA LEU A 148 14.82 -12.60 2.31
C LEU A 148 14.51 -13.97 1.69
N GLN A 149 14.53 -15.04 2.50
CA GLN A 149 14.19 -16.39 2.03
C GLN A 149 12.73 -16.45 1.56
N LEU A 150 11.81 -15.89 2.35
CA LEU A 150 10.38 -15.85 1.99
C LEU A 150 10.15 -15.03 0.71
N SER A 151 10.78 -13.87 0.58
CA SER A 151 10.68 -13.04 -0.63
C SER A 151 11.23 -13.76 -1.85
N LEU A 152 12.34 -14.49 -1.72
CA LEU A 152 12.90 -15.28 -2.81
C LEU A 152 11.95 -16.37 -3.26
N VAL A 153 11.38 -17.14 -2.31
CA VAL A 153 10.42 -18.19 -2.63
C VAL A 153 9.18 -17.61 -3.29
N VAL A 154 8.58 -16.58 -2.70
CA VAL A 154 7.38 -15.93 -3.24
C VAL A 154 7.62 -15.35 -4.63
N SER A 155 8.75 -14.65 -4.84
CA SER A 155 9.09 -14.07 -6.14
C SER A 155 9.32 -15.15 -7.20
N THR A 156 9.97 -16.27 -6.82
CA THR A 156 10.19 -17.40 -7.73
C THR A 156 8.86 -18.04 -8.14
N VAL A 157 8.00 -18.33 -7.17
CA VAL A 157 6.68 -18.93 -7.43
C VAL A 157 5.82 -18.01 -8.30
N LEU A 158 5.77 -16.73 -7.98
CA LEU A 158 5.02 -15.74 -8.77
C LEU A 158 5.62 -15.55 -10.17
N GLY A 159 6.95 -15.53 -10.30
CA GLY A 159 7.63 -15.45 -11.57
C GLY A 159 7.30 -16.66 -12.47
N VAL A 160 7.40 -17.86 -11.94
CA VAL A 160 7.01 -19.09 -12.68
C VAL A 160 5.52 -19.04 -13.04
N PHE A 161 4.66 -18.65 -12.11
CA PHE A 161 3.23 -18.55 -12.38
C PHE A 161 2.92 -17.55 -13.50
N LEU A 162 3.56 -16.39 -13.50
CA LEU A 162 3.39 -15.38 -14.55
C LEU A 162 3.93 -15.85 -15.91
N LEU A 163 5.04 -16.59 -15.94
CA LEU A 163 5.56 -17.16 -17.16
C LEU A 163 4.60 -18.18 -17.78
N LEU A 164 3.94 -18.99 -16.95
CA LEU A 164 3.01 -20.02 -17.40
C LEU A 164 1.62 -19.48 -17.75
N CYS A 165 1.10 -18.56 -16.91
CA CYS A 165 -0.29 -18.11 -16.99
C CYS A 165 -0.45 -16.64 -17.45
N GLY A 166 0.63 -15.89 -17.65
CA GLY A 166 0.59 -14.46 -17.95
C GLY A 166 -0.18 -14.12 -19.22
N ARG A 167 -0.07 -14.95 -20.26
CA ARG A 167 -0.82 -14.77 -21.51
C ARG A 167 -2.34 -14.91 -21.28
N GLN A 168 -2.76 -15.90 -20.49
CA GLN A 168 -4.18 -16.10 -20.19
C GLN A 168 -4.71 -14.98 -19.31
N MET A 169 -3.91 -14.52 -18.33
CA MET A 169 -4.27 -13.38 -17.48
C MET A 169 -4.41 -12.09 -18.27
N ALA A 170 -3.50 -11.84 -19.22
CA ALA A 170 -3.61 -10.66 -20.07
C ALA A 170 -4.91 -10.64 -20.89
N GLY A 171 -5.36 -11.81 -21.38
CA GLY A 171 -6.62 -11.94 -22.08
C GLY A 171 -7.88 -11.68 -21.26
N LEU A 172 -7.80 -11.66 -19.92
CA LEU A 172 -8.92 -11.28 -19.05
C LEU A 172 -9.08 -9.75 -18.91
N PHE A 173 -8.04 -8.98 -19.29
CA PHE A 173 -8.03 -7.52 -19.18
C PHE A 173 -8.13 -6.82 -20.55
N LEU A 174 -8.02 -7.57 -21.63
CA LEU A 174 -8.17 -7.11 -23.03
C LEU A 174 -9.54 -7.52 -23.59
#